data_f2d8998f7282c66fb26fafeb9cb2d8ac
#
_entry.id   f2d8998f7282c66fb26fafeb9cb2d8ac
#
_cell.length_a   1.000
_cell.length_b   1.000
_cell.length_c   1.000
_cell.angle_alpha   90.00
_cell.angle_beta   90.00
_cell.angle_gamma   90.00
#
_symmetry.space_group_name_H-M   'P 1'
#
loop_
_entity.id
_entity.type
_entity.pdbx_description
1 polymer ?
#
loop_
_entity_poly.entity_id
_entity_poly.type
_entity_poly.pdbx_seq_one_letter_code
_entity_poly.pdbx_strand_id
1 'polypeptide(L)'
;MSAKRNLQVLLTVGALLSGARLPLAAQVSSSHPPPQPAGQSAGAPISQSPAVAISSPSPIGDTTALAKEAQGWLIDLIRTNTTNPPGNEQAIAKYLAHVLEKEGIQSELLDLAPGRSALVARLRSSAMADPSKALLLVAHMDVVGVDRSRWTVDPFAAVIKDGYLYGRGSIDDKGMLAANLAAFIALKRSNARLNRDVIFLATADEEQGGDASIRMLISKYWDKFAAGYALNEGGEVFMKNGRVQYVAVQASEKVAMNVMVVARGNSGHASRPLKDNAVVHLAAAVEKIGAYSAPVHFTTIVRRYFEQLAAIEPDELGKWMRVIDSEDRGEHAQKVVSEASPMWNAMMRDTAVPTMLSAGVRNNVIPAEARANLNIRLLPGDTIDVLLAALTKLVNDPQIKFELQPDAGLAAPPSSLESDFYATISKVATAQFGNAPVLPFQSTGATDSSQLRLHNVQAYGLVPFPLTEEDYQRMHGDDERLPVASFVKGVDVLARIVAEFAAGK
;
A
#
# COMPACT_ATOMS: atom_id res chain seq x y z
N MET A 1 -32.69 -44.55 30.53
CA MET A 1 -34.16 -44.35 30.62
C MET A 1 -34.45 -42.90 30.86
N SER A 2 -35.12 -42.29 29.87
CA SER A 2 -36.14 -41.22 29.93
C SER A 2 -35.74 -39.88 30.55
N ALA A 3 -36.04 -38.72 30.03
CA ALA A 3 -36.74 -38.27 28.81
C ALA A 3 -36.37 -36.79 28.54
N LYS A 4 -36.37 -36.44 27.27
CA LYS A 4 -36.29 -35.06 26.73
C LYS A 4 -37.50 -34.23 27.17
N ARG A 5 -37.34 -32.93 27.39
CA ARG A 5 -38.38 -31.92 27.13
C ARG A 5 -37.79 -30.66 26.53
N ASN A 6 -38.13 -30.45 25.25
CA ASN A 6 -38.00 -29.20 24.51
C ASN A 6 -39.02 -28.19 25.04
N LEU A 7 -38.63 -26.93 25.17
CA LEU A 7 -39.55 -25.80 25.31
C LEU A 7 -39.21 -24.76 24.22
N GLN A 8 -40.02 -24.76 23.15
CA GLN A 8 -40.07 -23.66 22.18
C GLN A 8 -40.91 -22.53 22.79
N VAL A 9 -40.36 -21.31 22.78
CA VAL A 9 -41.11 -20.08 23.01
C VAL A 9 -41.25 -19.37 21.68
N LEU A 10 -42.49 -19.35 21.15
CA LEU A 10 -42.92 -18.47 20.05
C LEU A 10 -43.13 -17.08 20.61
N LEU A 11 -42.50 -16.07 20.08
CA LEU A 11 -42.83 -14.67 20.22
C LEU A 11 -43.42 -14.14 18.91
N THR A 12 -44.76 -13.98 18.91
CA THR A 12 -45.50 -13.23 17.89
C THR A 12 -45.38 -11.74 18.16
N VAL A 13 -44.87 -10.97 17.19
CA VAL A 13 -44.92 -9.50 17.19
C VAL A 13 -45.96 -9.06 16.17
N GLY A 14 -47.06 -8.48 16.68
CA GLY A 14 -48.11 -7.89 15.88
C GLY A 14 -47.70 -6.56 15.24
N ALA A 15 -47.98 -6.41 13.97
CA ALA A 15 -47.78 -5.17 13.23
C ALA A 15 -48.99 -4.24 13.45
N LEU A 16 -48.76 -3.02 13.88
CA LEU A 16 -49.69 -1.90 13.84
C LEU A 16 -49.34 -1.01 12.66
N LEU A 17 -50.17 -1.03 11.63
CA LEU A 17 -50.16 -0.08 10.53
C LEU A 17 -50.87 1.20 10.95
N SER A 18 -50.16 2.34 10.93
CA SER A 18 -50.76 3.66 10.90
C SER A 18 -50.36 4.39 9.63
N GLY A 19 -51.31 4.61 8.77
CA GLY A 19 -51.16 5.29 7.49
C GLY A 19 -51.00 6.79 7.64
N ALA A 20 -50.06 7.37 6.94
CA ALA A 20 -49.99 8.80 6.65
C ALA A 20 -49.95 8.95 5.11
N ARG A 21 -51.01 9.55 4.54
CA ARG A 21 -51.11 9.96 3.14
C ARG A 21 -50.32 11.25 2.93
N LEU A 22 -49.39 11.27 1.98
CA LEU A 22 -48.83 12.51 1.42
C LEU A 22 -49.58 12.87 0.12
N PRO A 23 -49.73 14.18 -0.19
CA PRO A 23 -50.51 14.64 -1.32
C PRO A 23 -49.75 14.54 -2.67
N LEU A 24 -50.56 14.26 -3.71
CA LEU A 24 -50.21 14.21 -5.14
C LEU A 24 -49.77 15.59 -5.61
N ALA A 25 -48.52 15.74 -6.08
CA ALA A 25 -48.10 16.95 -6.78
C ALA A 25 -48.28 16.73 -8.32
N ALA A 26 -48.85 17.75 -8.95
CA ALA A 26 -49.31 17.81 -10.31
C ALA A 26 -48.21 17.61 -11.36
N GLN A 27 -48.54 16.80 -12.40
CA GLN A 27 -47.78 16.74 -13.64
C GLN A 27 -48.00 18.03 -14.45
N VAL A 28 -46.93 18.70 -14.79
CA VAL A 28 -46.92 19.74 -15.84
C VAL A 28 -46.26 19.12 -17.08
N SER A 29 -47.06 18.87 -18.10
CA SER A 29 -46.62 18.50 -19.43
C SER A 29 -46.10 19.72 -20.17
N SER A 30 -44.81 19.75 -20.56
CA SER A 30 -44.31 20.66 -21.57
C SER A 30 -43.85 19.85 -22.79
N SER A 31 -44.65 19.94 -23.85
CA SER A 31 -44.35 19.45 -25.19
C SER A 31 -43.37 20.39 -25.90
N HIS A 32 -42.18 19.91 -26.24
CA HIS A 32 -41.29 20.53 -27.19
C HIS A 32 -41.09 19.60 -28.40
N PRO A 33 -41.15 20.08 -29.64
CA PRO A 33 -40.94 19.27 -30.84
C PRO A 33 -39.45 18.97 -31.05
N PRO A 34 -39.12 17.87 -31.78
CA PRO A 34 -37.71 17.48 -31.98
C PRO A 34 -37.02 18.43 -32.98
N PRO A 35 -35.70 18.68 -32.82
CA PRO A 35 -34.94 19.50 -33.78
C PRO A 35 -34.64 18.72 -35.07
N GLN A 36 -34.75 19.41 -36.20
CA GLN A 36 -34.38 18.94 -37.53
C GLN A 36 -32.87 18.78 -37.69
N PRO A 37 -32.35 17.90 -38.56
CA PRO A 37 -30.92 17.72 -38.76
C PRO A 37 -30.31 18.89 -39.55
N ALA A 38 -29.27 19.51 -38.96
CA ALA A 38 -28.48 20.53 -39.61
C ALA A 38 -27.46 19.89 -40.58
N GLY A 39 -27.28 20.57 -41.70
CA GLY A 39 -26.53 20.13 -42.85
C GLY A 39 -25.03 19.92 -42.62
N GLN A 40 -24.50 19.03 -43.45
CA GLN A 40 -23.07 18.74 -43.57
C GLN A 40 -22.29 19.99 -44.00
N SER A 41 -21.35 20.44 -43.15
CA SER A 41 -20.29 21.37 -43.52
C SER A 41 -19.00 20.58 -43.76
N ALA A 42 -18.37 20.81 -44.91
CA ALA A 42 -17.13 20.19 -45.34
C ALA A 42 -16.00 20.37 -44.32
N GLY A 43 -15.32 19.27 -43.99
CA GLY A 43 -14.20 19.24 -43.05
C GLY A 43 -12.97 19.97 -43.58
N ALA A 44 -12.40 20.83 -42.75
CA ALA A 44 -11.07 21.36 -42.92
C ALA A 44 -10.04 20.24 -42.59
N PRO A 45 -8.85 20.21 -43.21
CA PRO A 45 -7.88 19.17 -43.00
C PRO A 45 -7.31 19.22 -41.57
N ILE A 46 -7.31 18.08 -40.92
CA ILE A 46 -6.70 17.89 -39.58
C ILE A 46 -5.20 18.12 -39.72
N SER A 47 -4.72 19.18 -39.09
CA SER A 47 -3.30 19.46 -38.88
C SER A 47 -2.66 18.24 -38.20
N GLN A 48 -1.69 17.61 -38.86
CA GLN A 48 -0.87 16.54 -38.26
C GLN A 48 -0.07 17.15 -37.10
N SER A 49 -0.34 16.65 -35.90
CA SER A 49 0.49 16.92 -34.72
C SER A 49 1.95 16.51 -35.01
N PRO A 50 2.94 17.26 -34.49
CA PRO A 50 4.35 16.93 -34.72
C PRO A 50 4.68 15.53 -34.23
N ALA A 51 5.39 14.78 -35.05
CA ALA A 51 5.87 13.43 -34.75
C ALA A 51 6.60 13.45 -33.40
N VAL A 52 6.11 12.62 -32.46
CA VAL A 52 6.80 12.33 -31.20
C VAL A 52 8.20 11.85 -31.57
N ALA A 53 9.22 12.51 -31.05
CA ALA A 53 10.62 12.14 -31.22
C ALA A 53 10.77 10.65 -30.87
N ILE A 54 11.27 9.85 -31.81
CA ILE A 54 11.56 8.45 -31.65
C ILE A 54 12.60 8.35 -30.53
N SER A 55 12.17 7.92 -29.35
CA SER A 55 13.08 7.59 -28.25
C SER A 55 14.04 6.50 -28.75
N SER A 56 15.32 6.61 -28.43
CA SER A 56 16.29 5.58 -28.72
C SER A 56 15.73 4.21 -28.29
N PRO A 57 15.93 3.14 -29.07
CA PRO A 57 15.39 1.83 -28.72
C PRO A 57 15.89 1.42 -27.33
N SER A 58 14.97 0.89 -26.51
CA SER A 58 15.32 0.39 -25.17
C SER A 58 16.40 -0.68 -25.28
N PRO A 59 17.41 -0.69 -24.42
CA PRO A 59 18.48 -1.69 -24.45
C PRO A 59 18.00 -3.13 -24.23
N ILE A 60 16.77 -3.34 -23.72
CA ILE A 60 16.20 -4.67 -23.45
C ILE A 60 15.27 -5.21 -24.55
N GLY A 61 14.98 -4.43 -25.61
CA GLY A 61 14.14 -4.88 -26.72
C GLY A 61 12.67 -5.15 -26.36
N ASP A 62 12.09 -6.20 -26.99
CA ASP A 62 10.70 -6.64 -26.72
C ASP A 62 10.64 -7.52 -25.47
N THR A 63 9.76 -7.16 -24.54
CA THR A 63 9.56 -7.87 -23.26
C THR A 63 8.38 -8.82 -23.25
N THR A 64 7.66 -8.99 -24.36
CA THR A 64 6.41 -9.78 -24.44
C THR A 64 6.60 -11.24 -24.02
N ALA A 65 7.64 -11.88 -24.53
CA ALA A 65 7.95 -13.27 -24.18
C ALA A 65 8.32 -13.39 -22.69
N LEU A 66 9.13 -12.46 -22.21
CA LEU A 66 9.56 -12.40 -20.81
C LEU A 66 8.39 -12.16 -19.84
N ALA A 67 7.43 -11.29 -20.20
CA ALA A 67 6.25 -11.06 -19.39
C ALA A 67 5.38 -12.33 -19.26
N LYS A 68 5.33 -13.17 -20.30
CA LYS A 68 4.67 -14.48 -20.24
C LYS A 68 5.41 -15.47 -19.33
N GLU A 69 6.75 -15.49 -19.37
CA GLU A 69 7.56 -16.29 -18.43
C GLU A 69 7.33 -15.81 -16.99
N ALA A 70 7.35 -14.49 -16.77
CA ALA A 70 7.10 -13.86 -15.46
C ALA A 70 5.71 -14.19 -14.90
N GLN A 71 4.69 -14.29 -15.76
CA GLN A 71 3.37 -14.75 -15.35
C GLN A 71 3.42 -16.21 -14.85
N GLY A 72 4.20 -17.06 -15.46
CA GLY A 72 4.44 -18.42 -14.99
C GLY A 72 5.11 -18.43 -13.62
N TRP A 73 6.14 -17.61 -13.42
CA TRP A 73 6.78 -17.45 -12.11
C TRP A 73 5.81 -16.94 -11.04
N LEU A 74 4.99 -15.94 -11.36
CA LEU A 74 3.99 -15.41 -10.43
C LEU A 74 2.99 -16.50 -10.01
N ILE A 75 2.55 -17.35 -10.93
CA ILE A 75 1.67 -18.48 -10.64
C ILE A 75 2.33 -19.45 -9.64
N ASP A 76 3.60 -19.79 -9.85
CA ASP A 76 4.34 -20.68 -8.94
C ASP A 76 4.58 -20.04 -7.58
N LEU A 77 4.87 -18.73 -7.54
CA LEU A 77 5.01 -17.96 -6.30
C LEU A 77 3.72 -17.95 -5.50
N ILE A 78 2.56 -17.68 -6.13
CA ILE A 78 1.26 -17.68 -5.44
C ILE A 78 0.94 -19.08 -4.89
N ARG A 79 1.24 -20.15 -5.63
CA ARG A 79 1.01 -21.54 -5.20
C ARG A 79 1.85 -21.94 -3.99
N THR A 80 2.94 -21.25 -3.74
CA THR A 80 3.75 -21.46 -2.54
C THR A 80 3.17 -20.60 -1.41
N ASN A 81 2.50 -21.25 -0.46
CA ASN A 81 1.93 -20.56 0.70
C ASN A 81 3.03 -20.08 1.66
N THR A 82 3.18 -18.78 1.76
CA THR A 82 4.10 -18.07 2.66
C THR A 82 3.34 -17.16 3.63
N THR A 83 2.15 -17.59 4.05
CA THR A 83 1.39 -16.85 5.07
C THR A 83 2.23 -16.61 6.31
N ASN A 84 2.32 -15.38 6.73
CA ASN A 84 3.09 -14.93 7.87
C ASN A 84 2.16 -14.39 8.97
N PRO A 85 2.21 -14.92 10.20
CA PRO A 85 2.98 -16.08 10.65
C PRO A 85 2.46 -17.42 10.09
N PRO A 86 3.27 -18.51 10.06
CA PRO A 86 4.66 -18.59 10.52
C PRO A 86 5.71 -18.14 9.48
N GLY A 87 5.34 -17.87 8.23
CA GLY A 87 6.24 -17.68 7.11
C GLY A 87 6.78 -19.02 6.56
N ASN A 88 7.26 -19.03 5.34
CA ASN A 88 7.91 -20.18 4.67
C ASN A 88 8.70 -19.69 3.46
N GLU A 89 9.33 -18.54 3.59
CA GLU A 89 9.95 -17.80 2.49
C GLU A 89 11.12 -18.56 1.87
N GLN A 90 11.78 -19.45 2.65
CA GLN A 90 12.88 -20.28 2.12
C GLN A 90 12.45 -21.12 0.92
N ALA A 91 11.18 -21.55 0.85
CA ALA A 91 10.66 -22.31 -0.29
C ALA A 91 10.68 -21.46 -1.56
N ILE A 92 10.22 -20.20 -1.47
CA ILE A 92 10.26 -19.23 -2.57
C ILE A 92 11.70 -18.85 -2.90
N ALA A 93 12.55 -18.57 -1.90
CA ALA A 93 13.95 -18.22 -2.12
C ALA A 93 14.71 -19.30 -2.90
N LYS A 94 14.48 -20.58 -2.59
CA LYS A 94 15.05 -21.72 -3.34
C LYS A 94 14.51 -21.81 -4.78
N TYR A 95 13.22 -21.57 -4.96
CA TYR A 95 12.61 -21.52 -6.28
C TYR A 95 13.24 -20.42 -7.16
N LEU A 96 13.36 -19.20 -6.62
CA LEU A 96 13.98 -18.06 -7.30
C LEU A 96 15.45 -18.32 -7.61
N ALA A 97 16.21 -18.94 -6.68
CA ALA A 97 17.59 -19.35 -6.91
C ALA A 97 17.70 -20.29 -8.11
N HIS A 98 16.79 -21.26 -8.24
CA HIS A 98 16.78 -22.18 -9.38
C HIS A 98 16.43 -21.47 -10.71
N VAL A 99 15.50 -20.49 -10.69
CA VAL A 99 15.22 -19.67 -11.89
C VAL A 99 16.47 -18.88 -12.32
N LEU A 100 17.15 -18.25 -11.37
CA LEU A 100 18.37 -17.47 -11.64
C LEU A 100 19.52 -18.35 -12.11
N GLU A 101 19.68 -19.56 -11.56
CA GLU A 101 20.68 -20.52 -11.99
C GLU A 101 20.53 -20.92 -13.47
N LYS A 102 19.29 -21.12 -13.93
CA LYS A 102 19.00 -21.40 -15.36
C LYS A 102 19.42 -20.27 -16.29
N GLU A 103 19.46 -19.04 -15.81
CA GLU A 103 19.94 -17.86 -16.53
C GLU A 103 21.45 -17.65 -16.37
N GLY A 104 22.15 -18.56 -15.68
CA GLY A 104 23.58 -18.43 -15.39
C GLY A 104 23.88 -17.26 -14.43
N ILE A 105 22.94 -16.92 -13.54
CA ILE A 105 23.08 -15.88 -12.53
C ILE A 105 23.32 -16.55 -11.17
N GLN A 106 24.42 -16.20 -10.53
CA GLN A 106 24.69 -16.65 -9.16
C GLN A 106 23.83 -15.89 -8.16
N SER A 107 23.28 -16.60 -7.19
CA SER A 107 22.50 -16.06 -6.08
C SER A 107 22.94 -16.69 -4.77
N GLU A 108 22.62 -16.02 -3.66
CA GLU A 108 22.95 -16.46 -2.31
C GLU A 108 21.67 -16.41 -1.44
N LEU A 109 21.40 -17.49 -0.71
CA LEU A 109 20.36 -17.51 0.32
C LEU A 109 20.94 -16.95 1.61
N LEU A 110 20.24 -15.97 2.19
CA LEU A 110 20.60 -15.33 3.44
C LEU A 110 19.68 -15.86 4.54
N ASP A 111 20.20 -16.75 5.39
CA ASP A 111 19.40 -17.39 6.43
C ASP A 111 19.08 -16.45 7.58
N LEU A 112 17.80 -16.31 7.89
CA LEU A 112 17.25 -15.41 8.91
C LEU A 112 16.76 -16.18 10.12
N ALA A 113 15.93 -17.21 9.90
CA ALA A 113 15.38 -18.10 10.91
C ALA A 113 15.10 -19.49 10.29
N PRO A 114 14.79 -20.52 11.08
CA PRO A 114 14.39 -21.82 10.55
C PRO A 114 13.21 -21.70 9.57
N GLY A 115 13.41 -22.15 8.31
CA GLY A 115 12.43 -22.05 7.23
C GLY A 115 12.27 -20.66 6.61
N ARG A 116 13.02 -19.66 7.04
CA ARG A 116 12.96 -18.27 6.58
C ARG A 116 14.32 -17.81 6.08
N SER A 117 14.41 -17.46 4.82
CA SER A 117 15.62 -16.97 4.17
C SER A 117 15.24 -15.87 3.18
N ALA A 118 16.07 -14.85 3.07
CA ALA A 118 16.04 -13.95 1.93
C ALA A 118 16.92 -14.50 0.80
N LEU A 119 16.81 -13.92 -0.40
CA LEU A 119 17.68 -14.27 -1.54
C LEU A 119 18.24 -13.01 -2.15
N VAL A 120 19.56 -12.99 -2.39
CA VAL A 120 20.25 -11.91 -3.08
C VAL A 120 20.95 -12.41 -4.34
N ALA A 121 20.85 -11.63 -5.43
CA ALA A 121 21.62 -11.83 -6.65
C ALA A 121 22.13 -10.48 -7.19
N ARG A 122 23.24 -10.47 -7.93
CA ARG A 122 23.87 -9.25 -8.42
C ARG A 122 24.33 -9.36 -9.85
N LEU A 123 23.93 -8.41 -10.69
CA LEU A 123 24.55 -8.14 -11.99
C LEU A 123 25.57 -7.01 -11.82
N ARG A 124 26.81 -7.31 -12.13
CA ARG A 124 27.90 -6.36 -11.93
C ARG A 124 28.02 -5.39 -13.09
N SER A 125 28.27 -4.15 -12.75
CA SER A 125 28.67 -3.09 -13.69
C SER A 125 30.01 -3.43 -14.36
N SER A 126 30.22 -2.90 -15.54
CA SER A 126 31.54 -2.88 -16.20
C SER A 126 32.46 -1.77 -15.65
N ALA A 127 31.90 -0.83 -14.86
CA ALA A 127 32.67 0.19 -14.14
C ALA A 127 33.21 -0.36 -12.79
N MET A 128 34.09 0.41 -12.15
CA MET A 128 34.52 0.07 -10.79
C MET A 128 33.29 0.02 -9.85
N ALA A 129 33.23 -1.01 -9.02
CA ALA A 129 32.12 -1.19 -8.09
C ALA A 129 32.00 0.02 -7.12
N ASP A 130 30.84 0.64 -7.13
CA ASP A 130 30.49 1.76 -6.26
C ASP A 130 29.10 1.48 -5.68
N PRO A 131 29.00 1.00 -4.43
CA PRO A 131 27.71 0.71 -3.80
C PRO A 131 26.77 1.92 -3.77
N SER A 132 27.30 3.14 -3.67
CA SER A 132 26.47 4.36 -3.64
C SER A 132 25.72 4.63 -4.94
N LYS A 133 26.10 3.95 -6.03
CA LYS A 133 25.44 4.04 -7.34
C LYS A 133 24.59 2.83 -7.65
N ALA A 134 24.73 1.73 -6.91
CA ALA A 134 24.00 0.49 -7.19
C ALA A 134 22.48 0.69 -7.04
N LEU A 135 21.72 -0.02 -7.88
CA LEU A 135 20.27 -0.12 -7.83
C LEU A 135 19.87 -1.44 -7.16
N LEU A 136 19.05 -1.37 -6.13
CA LEU A 136 18.45 -2.50 -5.44
C LEU A 136 16.99 -2.66 -5.86
N LEU A 137 16.61 -3.84 -6.35
CA LEU A 137 15.24 -4.23 -6.63
C LEU A 137 14.77 -5.09 -5.46
N VAL A 138 13.82 -4.58 -4.68
CA VAL A 138 13.32 -5.23 -3.45
C VAL A 138 11.88 -5.68 -3.67
N ALA A 139 11.55 -6.84 -3.14
CA ALA A 139 10.18 -7.33 -3.02
C ALA A 139 10.12 -8.39 -1.93
N HIS A 140 9.03 -8.44 -1.17
CA HIS A 140 8.90 -9.44 -0.13
C HIS A 140 8.21 -10.72 -0.61
N MET A 141 8.49 -11.83 0.08
CA MET A 141 8.01 -13.17 -0.27
C MET A 141 6.84 -13.63 0.60
N ASP A 142 6.71 -13.08 1.80
CA ASP A 142 5.61 -13.41 2.71
C ASP A 142 4.30 -12.72 2.31
N VAL A 143 3.21 -13.17 2.88
CA VAL A 143 1.87 -12.63 2.63
C VAL A 143 1.05 -12.70 3.91
N VAL A 144 0.07 -11.80 4.07
CA VAL A 144 -0.89 -11.84 5.17
C VAL A 144 -1.79 -13.07 5.13
N GLY A 145 -2.39 -13.41 6.27
CA GLY A 145 -3.33 -14.52 6.40
C GLY A 145 -4.59 -14.37 5.56
N VAL A 146 -5.28 -15.48 5.35
CA VAL A 146 -6.55 -15.55 4.60
C VAL A 146 -7.62 -16.28 5.40
N ASP A 147 -8.86 -15.80 5.31
CA ASP A 147 -10.03 -16.60 5.66
C ASP A 147 -10.58 -17.24 4.39
N ARG A 148 -10.27 -18.53 4.17
CA ARG A 148 -10.67 -19.27 2.96
C ARG A 148 -12.19 -19.29 2.74
N SER A 149 -12.99 -19.15 3.80
CA SER A 149 -14.45 -19.18 3.69
C SER A 149 -15.03 -17.94 2.98
N ARG A 150 -14.24 -16.87 2.88
CA ARG A 150 -14.61 -15.59 2.26
C ARG A 150 -14.10 -15.45 0.83
N TRP A 151 -13.26 -16.40 0.36
CA TRP A 151 -12.72 -16.38 -1.00
C TRP A 151 -13.61 -17.18 -1.97
N THR A 152 -13.81 -16.65 -3.15
CA THR A 152 -14.55 -17.32 -4.22
C THR A 152 -13.74 -18.40 -4.96
N VAL A 153 -12.40 -18.35 -4.81
CA VAL A 153 -11.44 -19.35 -5.32
C VAL A 153 -10.44 -19.70 -4.22
N ASP A 154 -9.69 -20.80 -4.35
CA ASP A 154 -8.60 -21.07 -3.42
C ASP A 154 -7.51 -19.97 -3.55
N PRO A 155 -7.18 -19.24 -2.47
CA PRO A 155 -6.25 -18.12 -2.51
C PRO A 155 -4.81 -18.49 -2.91
N PHE A 156 -4.47 -19.79 -2.89
CA PHE A 156 -3.14 -20.28 -3.30
C PHE A 156 -3.19 -21.17 -4.54
N ALA A 157 -4.30 -21.19 -5.29
CA ALA A 157 -4.39 -21.96 -6.53
C ALA A 157 -3.88 -21.20 -7.77
N ALA A 158 -3.73 -19.88 -7.68
CA ALA A 158 -3.37 -19.00 -8.80
C ALA A 158 -4.34 -19.16 -9.99
N VAL A 159 -5.62 -18.94 -9.74
CA VAL A 159 -6.68 -19.14 -10.73
C VAL A 159 -6.73 -17.96 -11.70
N ILE A 160 -6.61 -18.24 -13.00
CA ILE A 160 -6.88 -17.23 -14.04
C ILE A 160 -8.35 -17.34 -14.45
N LYS A 161 -9.11 -16.26 -14.24
CA LYS A 161 -10.53 -16.17 -14.56
C LYS A 161 -10.88 -14.74 -14.99
N ASP A 162 -11.66 -14.59 -16.04
CA ASP A 162 -12.17 -13.31 -16.54
C ASP A 162 -11.07 -12.24 -16.77
N GLY A 163 -9.87 -12.67 -17.18
CA GLY A 163 -8.71 -11.78 -17.41
C GLY A 163 -7.90 -11.40 -16.16
N TYR A 164 -8.25 -11.94 -14.99
CA TYR A 164 -7.58 -11.73 -13.72
C TYR A 164 -6.87 -12.99 -13.24
N LEU A 165 -5.71 -12.81 -12.64
CA LEU A 165 -5.02 -13.83 -11.85
C LEU A 165 -5.39 -13.62 -10.37
N TYR A 166 -6.18 -14.53 -9.82
CA TYR A 166 -6.59 -14.52 -8.43
C TYR A 166 -5.56 -15.25 -7.57
N GLY A 167 -5.20 -14.65 -6.45
CA GLY A 167 -4.35 -15.28 -5.44
C GLY A 167 -3.83 -14.30 -4.41
N ARG A 168 -3.66 -14.75 -3.17
CA ARG A 168 -3.02 -13.97 -2.12
C ARG A 168 -1.56 -13.69 -2.51
N GLY A 169 -1.17 -12.41 -2.46
CA GLY A 169 0.13 -11.94 -2.92
C GLY A 169 0.19 -11.61 -4.41
N SER A 170 -0.94 -11.67 -5.15
CA SER A 170 -0.92 -11.33 -6.57
C SER A 170 -0.56 -9.87 -6.83
N ILE A 171 -0.92 -8.97 -5.92
CA ILE A 171 -0.52 -7.56 -5.91
C ILE A 171 0.57 -7.35 -4.87
N ASP A 172 0.39 -7.82 -3.65
CA ASP A 172 1.20 -7.56 -2.46
C ASP A 172 1.82 -8.86 -1.91
N ASP A 173 3.10 -9.21 -2.23
CA ASP A 173 4.02 -8.48 -3.13
C ASP A 173 4.67 -9.43 -4.17
N LYS A 174 4.11 -10.66 -4.35
CA LYS A 174 4.63 -11.65 -5.30
C LYS A 174 4.53 -11.18 -6.76
N GLY A 175 3.54 -10.31 -7.06
CA GLY A 175 3.44 -9.65 -8.36
C GLY A 175 4.67 -8.80 -8.66
N MET A 176 5.07 -7.95 -7.70
CA MET A 176 6.27 -7.12 -7.81
C MET A 176 7.54 -7.96 -7.82
N LEU A 177 7.58 -9.03 -7.00
CA LEU A 177 8.69 -9.97 -6.96
C LEU A 177 8.95 -10.63 -8.33
N ALA A 178 7.88 -11.09 -9.00
CA ALA A 178 7.98 -11.66 -10.34
C ALA A 178 8.39 -10.61 -11.39
N ALA A 179 7.88 -9.38 -11.28
CA ALA A 179 8.24 -8.28 -12.18
C ALA A 179 9.70 -7.82 -11.99
N ASN A 180 10.18 -7.73 -10.74
CA ASN A 180 11.58 -7.45 -10.42
C ASN A 180 12.52 -8.53 -10.98
N LEU A 181 12.16 -9.81 -10.81
CA LEU A 181 12.91 -10.93 -11.37
C LEU A 181 12.98 -10.82 -12.91
N ALA A 182 11.86 -10.49 -13.56
CA ALA A 182 11.81 -10.31 -15.00
C ALA A 182 12.71 -9.16 -15.47
N ALA A 183 12.65 -8.00 -14.81
CA ALA A 183 13.49 -6.85 -15.13
C ALA A 183 14.99 -7.19 -14.98
N PHE A 184 15.34 -7.93 -13.94
CA PHE A 184 16.69 -8.38 -13.67
C PHE A 184 17.20 -9.36 -14.75
N ILE A 185 16.38 -10.34 -15.14
CA ILE A 185 16.70 -11.30 -16.20
C ILE A 185 16.75 -10.62 -17.58
N ALA A 186 15.87 -9.63 -17.86
CA ALA A 186 15.93 -8.85 -19.09
C ALA A 186 17.29 -8.18 -19.29
N LEU A 187 17.85 -7.56 -18.24
CA LEU A 187 19.19 -6.98 -18.29
C LEU A 187 20.26 -8.03 -18.58
N LYS A 188 20.19 -9.18 -17.92
CA LYS A 188 21.14 -10.29 -18.17
C LYS A 188 21.10 -10.75 -19.62
N ARG A 189 19.89 -11.00 -20.14
CA ARG A 189 19.70 -11.51 -21.51
C ARG A 189 20.07 -10.49 -22.59
N SER A 190 19.91 -9.19 -22.31
CA SER A 190 20.23 -8.11 -23.25
C SER A 190 21.73 -7.93 -23.48
N ASN A 191 22.59 -8.47 -22.61
CA ASN A 191 24.03 -8.20 -22.56
C ASN A 191 24.38 -6.71 -22.54
N ALA A 192 23.47 -5.85 -22.06
CA ALA A 192 23.68 -4.42 -21.97
C ALA A 192 24.87 -4.10 -21.06
N ARG A 193 25.67 -3.12 -21.49
CA ARG A 193 26.77 -2.62 -20.65
C ARG A 193 26.18 -1.82 -19.49
N LEU A 194 26.30 -2.36 -18.28
CA LEU A 194 25.81 -1.69 -17.08
C LEU A 194 26.78 -0.60 -16.63
N ASN A 195 26.23 0.56 -16.24
CA ASN A 195 26.98 1.67 -15.65
C ASN A 195 26.95 1.63 -14.10
N ARG A 196 26.13 0.77 -13.50
CA ARG A 196 26.01 0.49 -12.07
C ARG A 196 25.62 -0.95 -11.82
N ASP A 197 25.93 -1.46 -10.62
CA ASP A 197 25.46 -2.77 -10.22
C ASP A 197 23.94 -2.73 -10.08
N VAL A 198 23.28 -3.83 -10.47
CA VAL A 198 21.87 -4.07 -10.17
C VAL A 198 21.78 -5.29 -9.27
N ILE A 199 21.05 -5.14 -8.17
CA ILE A 199 20.91 -6.16 -7.13
C ILE A 199 19.43 -6.54 -7.05
N PHE A 200 19.13 -7.83 -7.09
CA PHE A 200 17.83 -8.40 -6.81
C PHE A 200 17.82 -8.93 -5.38
N LEU A 201 16.89 -8.48 -4.56
CA LEU A 201 16.71 -8.87 -3.18
C LEU A 201 15.26 -9.27 -2.94
N ALA A 202 15.04 -10.56 -2.66
CA ALA A 202 13.76 -11.07 -2.17
C ALA A 202 13.81 -11.14 -0.65
N THR A 203 12.97 -10.34 0.03
CA THR A 203 12.95 -10.22 1.49
C THR A 203 11.93 -11.15 2.13
N ALA A 204 11.97 -11.27 3.45
CA ALA A 204 11.06 -12.04 4.27
C ALA A 204 10.54 -11.17 5.40
N ASP A 205 9.38 -11.54 5.99
CA ASP A 205 8.86 -10.98 7.24
C ASP A 205 8.51 -9.48 7.17
N GLU A 206 8.16 -9.00 5.99
CA GLU A 206 7.72 -7.61 5.80
C GLU A 206 6.39 -7.37 6.51
N GLU A 207 5.43 -8.25 6.31
CA GLU A 207 4.04 -8.16 6.79
C GLU A 207 3.90 -8.16 8.32
N GLN A 208 4.93 -8.63 9.04
CA GLN A 208 4.99 -8.60 10.50
C GLN A 208 6.09 -7.67 11.02
N GLY A 209 7.09 -7.35 10.21
CA GLY A 209 8.25 -6.57 10.63
C GLY A 209 9.04 -7.20 11.78
N GLY A 210 9.02 -8.54 11.86
CA GLY A 210 9.60 -9.32 12.95
C GLY A 210 11.11 -9.53 12.85
N ASP A 211 11.60 -10.61 13.48
CA ASP A 211 13.03 -10.91 13.61
C ASP A 211 13.69 -11.35 12.29
N ALA A 212 12.92 -11.76 11.28
CA ALA A 212 13.42 -12.17 9.98
C ALA A 212 13.31 -11.06 8.90
N SER A 213 12.97 -9.83 9.29
CA SER A 213 12.71 -8.69 8.41
C SER A 213 13.97 -8.06 7.82
N ILE A 214 13.77 -7.04 6.99
CA ILE A 214 14.83 -6.22 6.40
C ILE A 214 15.80 -5.63 7.45
N ARG A 215 15.35 -5.37 8.68
CA ARG A 215 16.21 -4.92 9.78
C ARG A 215 17.30 -5.94 10.12
N MET A 216 16.93 -7.23 10.17
CA MET A 216 17.88 -8.31 10.37
C MET A 216 18.82 -8.46 9.17
N LEU A 217 18.31 -8.34 7.94
CA LEU A 217 19.13 -8.35 6.73
C LEU A 217 20.18 -7.25 6.75
N ILE A 218 19.78 -6.01 7.04
CA ILE A 218 20.70 -4.88 7.14
C ILE A 218 21.74 -5.12 8.23
N SER A 219 21.33 -5.60 9.40
CA SER A 219 22.23 -5.84 10.52
C SER A 219 23.31 -6.89 10.21
N LYS A 220 22.95 -7.97 9.49
CA LYS A 220 23.86 -9.11 9.28
C LYS A 220 24.53 -9.13 7.91
N TYR A 221 23.88 -8.62 6.87
CA TYR A 221 24.23 -8.89 5.48
C TYR A 221 24.28 -7.65 4.59
N TRP A 222 24.37 -6.45 5.19
CA TRP A 222 24.36 -5.19 4.45
C TRP A 222 25.37 -5.15 3.29
N ASP A 223 26.55 -5.70 3.48
CA ASP A 223 27.62 -5.78 2.47
C ASP A 223 27.20 -6.57 1.20
N LYS A 224 26.22 -7.48 1.32
CA LYS A 224 25.72 -8.26 0.21
C LYS A 224 24.82 -7.48 -0.74
N PHE A 225 24.11 -6.46 -0.23
CA PHE A 225 23.13 -5.72 -1.01
C PHE A 225 23.19 -4.19 -0.82
N ALA A 226 24.26 -3.66 -0.24
CA ALA A 226 24.46 -2.22 -0.10
C ALA A 226 24.27 -1.50 -1.44
N ALA A 227 23.41 -0.48 -1.45
CA ALA A 227 23.01 0.26 -2.63
C ALA A 227 22.75 1.73 -2.30
N GLY A 228 22.83 2.60 -3.30
CA GLY A 228 22.45 4.02 -3.17
C GLY A 228 21.01 4.30 -3.58
N TYR A 229 20.42 3.40 -4.38
CA TYR A 229 19.04 3.52 -4.86
C TYR A 229 18.30 2.20 -4.67
N ALA A 230 17.00 2.29 -4.39
CA ALA A 230 16.15 1.11 -4.32
C ALA A 230 14.79 1.37 -4.99
N LEU A 231 14.27 0.33 -5.62
CA LEU A 231 12.89 0.24 -6.07
C LEU A 231 12.22 -0.89 -5.30
N ASN A 232 11.13 -0.56 -4.64
CA ASN A 232 10.36 -1.46 -3.79
C ASN A 232 8.87 -1.32 -4.11
N GLU A 233 8.03 -2.05 -3.41
CA GLU A 233 6.58 -1.87 -3.38
C GLU A 233 6.17 -0.45 -2.91
N GLY A 234 4.88 -0.17 -2.97
CA GLY A 234 4.29 1.13 -2.64
C GLY A 234 4.05 1.99 -3.88
N GLY A 235 3.42 3.14 -3.70
CA GLY A 235 2.95 3.92 -4.83
C GLY A 235 1.90 3.17 -5.65
N GLU A 236 1.50 3.73 -6.79
CA GLU A 236 0.43 3.14 -7.61
C GLU A 236 0.46 3.64 -9.05
N VAL A 237 -0.09 2.84 -9.97
CA VAL A 237 -0.49 3.26 -11.32
C VAL A 237 -2.02 3.29 -11.36
N PHE A 238 -2.60 4.42 -11.04
CA PHE A 238 -4.04 4.56 -10.88
C PHE A 238 -4.77 4.61 -12.22
N MET A 239 -5.71 3.68 -12.41
CA MET A 239 -6.51 3.53 -13.63
C MET A 239 -7.99 3.81 -13.35
N LYS A 240 -8.60 4.65 -14.20
CA LYS A 240 -10.03 4.94 -14.19
C LYS A 240 -10.56 4.95 -15.62
N ASN A 241 -11.71 4.34 -15.87
CA ASN A 241 -12.33 4.28 -17.20
C ASN A 241 -11.40 3.74 -18.30
N GLY A 242 -10.58 2.72 -17.98
CA GLY A 242 -9.66 2.07 -18.91
C GLY A 242 -8.41 2.91 -19.29
N ARG A 243 -8.13 4.00 -18.57
CA ARG A 243 -6.97 4.86 -18.80
C ARG A 243 -6.22 5.12 -17.51
N VAL A 244 -4.89 5.13 -17.57
CA VAL A 244 -4.06 5.59 -16.46
C VAL A 244 -4.29 7.09 -16.29
N GLN A 245 -4.68 7.49 -15.08
CA GLN A 245 -4.91 8.89 -14.72
C GLN A 245 -3.62 9.55 -14.23
N TYR A 246 -2.88 8.84 -13.38
CA TYR A 246 -1.58 9.26 -12.86
C TYR A 246 -0.75 8.05 -12.41
N VAL A 247 0.51 8.28 -12.17
CA VAL A 247 1.44 7.35 -11.52
C VAL A 247 1.93 8.00 -10.23
N ALA A 248 1.62 7.41 -9.08
CA ALA A 248 2.10 7.90 -7.79
C ALA A 248 3.35 7.11 -7.39
N VAL A 249 4.49 7.79 -7.26
CA VAL A 249 5.76 7.20 -6.86
C VAL A 249 6.01 7.49 -5.40
N GLN A 250 6.03 6.47 -4.57
CA GLN A 250 6.30 6.62 -3.15
C GLN A 250 7.73 7.09 -2.92
N ALA A 251 7.88 8.24 -2.26
CA ALA A 251 9.15 8.79 -1.83
C ALA A 251 9.24 8.94 -0.31
N SER A 252 8.13 8.70 0.39
CA SER A 252 8.00 8.81 1.83
C SER A 252 6.90 7.89 2.35
N GLU A 253 6.89 7.62 3.65
CA GLU A 253 5.84 6.85 4.31
C GLU A 253 5.67 7.27 5.76
N LYS A 254 4.53 6.97 6.35
CA LYS A 254 4.25 7.24 7.76
C LYS A 254 4.99 6.24 8.66
N VAL A 255 5.22 6.66 9.89
CA VAL A 255 5.85 5.81 10.91
C VAL A 255 4.78 5.00 11.62
N ALA A 256 4.87 3.68 11.51
CA ALA A 256 3.97 2.75 12.19
C ALA A 256 4.42 2.47 13.61
N MET A 257 3.51 2.48 14.57
CA MET A 257 3.77 2.05 15.94
C MET A 257 2.48 1.66 16.65
N ASN A 258 2.60 0.89 17.71
CA ASN A 258 1.51 0.49 18.56
C ASN A 258 1.61 1.14 19.95
N VAL A 259 0.48 1.59 20.48
CA VAL A 259 0.37 2.15 21.83
C VAL A 259 -0.76 1.44 22.56
N MET A 260 -0.43 0.88 23.72
CA MET A 260 -1.44 0.30 24.60
C MET A 260 -2.06 1.38 25.47
N VAL A 261 -3.38 1.53 25.38
CA VAL A 261 -4.18 2.31 26.33
C VAL A 261 -4.57 1.38 27.47
N VAL A 262 -4.09 1.69 28.66
CA VAL A 262 -4.33 0.90 29.87
C VAL A 262 -5.22 1.70 30.81
N ALA A 263 -6.43 1.19 31.06
CA ALA A 263 -7.34 1.73 32.08
C ALA A 263 -7.25 0.89 33.36
N ARG A 264 -7.19 1.57 34.50
CA ARG A 264 -7.22 0.92 35.82
C ARG A 264 -8.43 1.36 36.62
N GLY A 265 -8.83 0.51 37.54
CA GLY A 265 -9.98 0.76 38.43
C GLY A 265 -10.06 -0.29 39.55
N ASN A 266 -11.06 -0.16 40.37
CA ASN A 266 -11.29 -1.10 41.45
C ASN A 266 -11.98 -2.38 40.98
N SER A 267 -11.46 -3.54 41.36
CA SER A 267 -12.14 -4.81 41.11
C SER A 267 -13.23 -5.08 42.15
N GLY A 268 -14.27 -5.83 41.75
CA GLY A 268 -15.35 -6.17 42.65
C GLY A 268 -16.41 -7.09 42.06
N HIS A 269 -17.39 -7.42 42.87
CA HIS A 269 -18.54 -8.21 42.43
C HIS A 269 -19.52 -7.33 41.63
N ALA A 270 -19.89 -7.76 40.41
CA ALA A 270 -20.68 -6.97 39.47
C ALA A 270 -22.07 -6.60 39.98
N SER A 271 -22.62 -7.34 40.99
CA SER A 271 -23.89 -6.97 41.67
C SER A 271 -23.79 -5.70 42.52
N ARG A 272 -22.57 -5.19 42.72
CA ARG A 272 -22.31 -3.95 43.47
C ARG A 272 -21.55 -3.01 42.54
N PRO A 273 -22.26 -2.21 41.70
CA PRO A 273 -21.61 -1.34 40.71
C PRO A 273 -20.64 -0.36 41.37
N LEU A 274 -19.40 -0.36 40.89
CA LEU A 274 -18.36 0.57 41.32
C LEU A 274 -18.30 1.76 40.35
N LYS A 275 -18.12 2.97 40.88
CA LYS A 275 -17.93 4.18 40.06
C LYS A 275 -16.59 4.14 39.31
N ASP A 276 -15.55 3.60 39.98
CA ASP A 276 -14.20 3.41 39.47
C ASP A 276 -14.13 2.01 38.83
N ASN A 277 -14.46 1.96 37.53
CA ASN A 277 -14.53 0.72 36.72
C ASN A 277 -13.65 0.86 35.47
N ALA A 278 -12.61 0.05 35.40
CA ALA A 278 -11.64 0.09 34.33
C ALA A 278 -12.27 -0.07 32.92
N VAL A 279 -13.34 -0.87 32.79
CA VAL A 279 -14.03 -1.04 31.49
C VAL A 279 -14.71 0.26 31.06
N VAL A 280 -15.32 0.98 32.00
CA VAL A 280 -16.01 2.26 31.73
C VAL A 280 -15.00 3.35 31.37
N HIS A 281 -13.89 3.44 32.12
CA HIS A 281 -12.78 4.36 31.82
C HIS A 281 -12.24 4.12 30.43
N LEU A 282 -11.94 2.85 30.08
CA LEU A 282 -11.42 2.50 28.74
C LEU A 282 -12.41 2.85 27.63
N ALA A 283 -13.69 2.50 27.78
CA ALA A 283 -14.70 2.77 26.76
C ALA A 283 -14.84 4.27 26.47
N ALA A 284 -14.86 5.10 27.53
CA ALA A 284 -14.89 6.55 27.36
C ALA A 284 -13.63 7.13 26.72
N ALA A 285 -12.46 6.56 27.02
CA ALA A 285 -11.22 6.96 26.39
C ALA A 285 -11.19 6.60 24.90
N VAL A 286 -11.59 5.37 24.55
CA VAL A 286 -11.62 4.87 23.16
C VAL A 286 -12.61 5.66 22.31
N GLU A 287 -13.79 6.01 22.83
CA GLU A 287 -14.76 6.88 22.15
C GLU A 287 -14.14 8.23 21.77
N LYS A 288 -13.51 8.91 22.74
CA LYS A 288 -12.85 10.20 22.50
C LYS A 288 -11.72 10.09 21.50
N ILE A 289 -10.87 9.06 21.61
CA ILE A 289 -9.75 8.81 20.69
C ILE A 289 -10.26 8.51 19.29
N GLY A 290 -11.29 7.68 19.14
CA GLY A 290 -11.88 7.34 17.85
C GLY A 290 -12.52 8.54 17.13
N ALA A 291 -12.95 9.56 17.87
CA ALA A 291 -13.46 10.82 17.33
C ALA A 291 -12.37 11.90 17.12
N TYR A 292 -11.13 11.65 17.56
CA TYR A 292 -10.04 12.61 17.46
C TYR A 292 -9.51 12.71 16.05
N SER A 293 -9.33 13.94 15.58
CA SER A 293 -8.66 14.26 14.34
C SER A 293 -7.45 15.15 14.66
N ALA A 294 -6.24 14.65 14.44
CA ALA A 294 -5.05 15.44 14.64
C ALA A 294 -5.01 16.65 13.68
N PRO A 295 -4.32 17.75 14.04
CA PRO A 295 -4.14 18.88 13.14
C PRO A 295 -3.53 18.44 11.81
N VAL A 296 -3.88 19.15 10.73
CA VAL A 296 -3.26 18.95 9.42
C VAL A 296 -1.83 19.47 9.44
N HIS A 297 -0.92 18.68 8.89
CA HIS A 297 0.47 19.03 8.66
C HIS A 297 0.91 18.54 7.28
N PHE A 298 1.33 19.46 6.42
CA PHE A 298 1.78 19.12 5.07
C PHE A 298 3.29 18.89 5.02
N THR A 299 3.70 17.63 4.78
CA THR A 299 5.07 17.35 4.35
C THR A 299 5.28 17.90 2.93
N THR A 300 6.53 18.10 2.52
CA THR A 300 6.85 18.54 1.15
C THR A 300 6.29 17.57 0.09
N ILE A 301 6.32 16.27 0.37
CA ILE A 301 5.79 15.24 -0.53
C ILE A 301 4.28 15.36 -0.67
N VAL A 302 3.55 15.49 0.44
CA VAL A 302 2.08 15.58 0.44
C VAL A 302 1.62 16.89 -0.23
N ARG A 303 2.33 18.00 0.01
CA ARG A 303 2.05 19.27 -0.66
C ARG A 303 2.16 19.14 -2.18
N ARG A 304 3.28 18.62 -2.69
CA ARG A 304 3.48 18.40 -4.13
C ARG A 304 2.50 17.39 -4.72
N TYR A 305 2.12 16.37 -3.98
CA TYR A 305 1.08 15.42 -4.40
C TYR A 305 -0.24 16.13 -4.69
N PHE A 306 -0.75 16.93 -3.73
CA PHE A 306 -2.02 17.64 -3.93
C PHE A 306 -1.94 18.74 -4.99
N GLU A 307 -0.84 19.47 -5.09
CA GLU A 307 -0.61 20.45 -6.15
C GLU A 307 -0.74 19.83 -7.54
N GLN A 308 -0.11 18.67 -7.76
CA GLN A 308 -0.14 17.99 -9.04
C GLN A 308 -1.47 17.26 -9.30
N LEU A 309 -2.04 16.64 -8.27
CA LEU A 309 -3.35 16.00 -8.38
C LEU A 309 -4.44 17.03 -8.73
N ALA A 310 -4.41 18.19 -8.11
CA ALA A 310 -5.34 19.29 -8.41
C ALA A 310 -5.30 19.78 -9.86
N ALA A 311 -4.20 19.55 -10.58
CA ALA A 311 -4.07 19.92 -11.99
C ALA A 311 -4.82 18.97 -12.93
N ILE A 312 -5.03 17.71 -12.50
CA ILE A 312 -5.68 16.67 -13.29
C ILE A 312 -7.11 16.37 -12.82
N GLU A 313 -7.47 16.76 -11.59
CA GLU A 313 -8.84 16.67 -11.08
C GLU A 313 -9.64 17.91 -11.52
N PRO A 314 -10.51 17.81 -12.56
CA PRO A 314 -11.19 18.98 -13.14
C PRO A 314 -12.35 19.48 -12.29
N ASP A 315 -12.86 18.66 -11.38
CA ASP A 315 -14.08 18.87 -10.62
C ASP A 315 -13.93 19.86 -9.44
N GLU A 316 -15.00 20.05 -8.67
CA GLU A 316 -14.99 20.86 -7.45
C GLU A 316 -13.88 20.45 -6.48
N LEU A 317 -13.57 19.15 -6.42
CA LEU A 317 -12.52 18.61 -5.58
C LEU A 317 -11.13 19.16 -5.94
N GLY A 318 -10.80 19.25 -7.24
CA GLY A 318 -9.56 19.86 -7.69
C GLY A 318 -9.46 21.34 -7.34
N LYS A 319 -10.60 22.08 -7.26
CA LYS A 319 -10.62 23.46 -6.79
C LYS A 319 -10.26 23.57 -5.31
N TRP A 320 -10.75 22.66 -4.49
CA TRP A 320 -10.41 22.60 -3.06
C TRP A 320 -8.96 22.19 -2.85
N MET A 321 -8.45 21.21 -3.59
CA MET A 321 -7.05 20.81 -3.52
C MET A 321 -6.10 21.99 -3.84
N ARG A 322 -6.44 22.87 -4.78
CA ARG A 322 -5.61 24.05 -5.13
C ARG A 322 -5.48 25.07 -3.99
N VAL A 323 -6.39 25.08 -3.04
CA VAL A 323 -6.40 26.03 -1.92
C VAL A 323 -6.25 25.33 -0.58
N ILE A 324 -5.82 24.06 -0.58
CA ILE A 324 -5.79 23.20 0.62
C ILE A 324 -4.86 23.72 1.73
N ASP A 325 -3.89 24.53 1.37
CA ASP A 325 -2.89 25.11 2.27
C ASP A 325 -2.98 26.65 2.32
N SER A 326 -4.10 27.25 1.87
CA SER A 326 -4.29 28.69 1.93
C SER A 326 -4.77 29.15 3.32
N GLU A 327 -4.35 30.32 3.76
CA GLU A 327 -4.68 30.88 5.07
C GLU A 327 -6.21 31.14 5.24
N ASP A 328 -6.89 31.51 4.16
CA ASP A 328 -8.30 31.92 4.20
C ASP A 328 -9.29 30.78 3.97
N ARG A 329 -8.92 29.78 3.16
CA ARG A 329 -9.81 28.67 2.74
C ARG A 329 -9.27 27.28 3.06
N GLY A 330 -8.03 27.19 3.53
CA GLY A 330 -7.34 25.91 3.76
C GLY A 330 -8.09 24.98 4.70
N GLU A 331 -8.58 25.48 5.83
CA GLU A 331 -9.30 24.63 6.80
C GLU A 331 -10.56 23.98 6.21
N HIS A 332 -11.36 24.76 5.45
CA HIS A 332 -12.52 24.21 4.77
C HIS A 332 -12.13 23.23 3.65
N ALA A 333 -11.09 23.55 2.87
CA ALA A 333 -10.58 22.68 1.83
C ALA A 333 -10.04 21.34 2.38
N GLN A 334 -9.28 21.40 3.49
CA GLN A 334 -8.80 20.21 4.19
C GLN A 334 -9.94 19.31 4.66
N LYS A 335 -11.03 19.90 5.18
CA LYS A 335 -12.22 19.14 5.55
C LYS A 335 -12.85 18.45 4.35
N VAL A 336 -13.10 19.17 3.25
CA VAL A 336 -13.70 18.61 2.03
C VAL A 336 -12.84 17.47 1.46
N VAL A 337 -11.52 17.67 1.38
CA VAL A 337 -10.59 16.66 0.85
C VAL A 337 -10.49 15.45 1.79
N SER A 338 -10.50 15.67 3.11
CA SER A 338 -10.51 14.59 4.10
C SER A 338 -11.78 13.73 4.03
N GLU A 339 -12.95 14.35 3.81
CA GLU A 339 -14.21 13.65 3.67
C GLU A 339 -14.33 12.88 2.34
N ALA A 340 -13.63 13.34 1.31
CA ALA A 340 -13.63 12.69 -0.01
C ALA A 340 -12.82 11.37 -0.03
N SER A 341 -11.76 11.25 0.79
CA SER A 341 -10.92 10.06 0.82
C SER A 341 -10.27 9.83 2.19
N PRO A 342 -10.48 8.65 2.82
CA PRO A 342 -9.77 8.26 4.03
C PRO A 342 -8.24 8.25 3.86
N MET A 343 -7.73 7.89 2.67
CA MET A 343 -6.31 7.93 2.34
C MET A 343 -5.78 9.36 2.37
N TRP A 344 -6.44 10.30 1.71
CA TRP A 344 -6.01 11.68 1.70
C TRP A 344 -6.09 12.32 3.09
N ASN A 345 -7.14 11.99 3.87
CA ASN A 345 -7.22 12.39 5.28
C ASN A 345 -5.99 11.89 6.06
N ALA A 346 -5.63 10.61 5.91
CA ALA A 346 -4.49 10.02 6.60
C ALA A 346 -3.13 10.55 6.11
N MET A 347 -3.01 10.97 4.86
CA MET A 347 -1.79 11.59 4.31
C MET A 347 -1.49 12.96 4.95
N MET A 348 -2.52 13.67 5.39
CA MET A 348 -2.40 15.05 5.89
C MET A 348 -2.18 15.16 7.40
N ARG A 349 -2.29 14.09 8.17
CA ARG A 349 -2.24 14.15 9.64
C ARG A 349 -1.79 12.86 10.29
N ASP A 350 -1.39 12.94 11.55
CA ASP A 350 -1.22 11.76 12.38
C ASP A 350 -2.56 11.05 12.59
N THR A 351 -2.51 9.73 12.72
CA THR A 351 -3.70 8.93 12.99
C THR A 351 -3.49 8.00 14.17
N ALA A 352 -4.53 7.83 15.00
CA ALA A 352 -4.55 6.92 16.13
C ALA A 352 -5.86 6.10 16.08
N VAL A 353 -5.76 4.84 15.64
CA VAL A 353 -6.93 4.00 15.38
C VAL A 353 -7.01 2.88 16.41
N PRO A 354 -8.08 2.78 17.22
CA PRO A 354 -8.29 1.62 18.09
C PRO A 354 -8.52 0.37 17.26
N THR A 355 -7.70 -0.68 17.51
CA THR A 355 -7.75 -1.93 16.73
C THR A 355 -8.08 -3.15 17.56
N MET A 356 -7.78 -3.14 18.86
CA MET A 356 -8.04 -4.26 19.75
C MET A 356 -8.56 -3.76 21.11
N LEU A 357 -9.46 -4.53 21.71
CA LEU A 357 -10.02 -4.28 23.05
C LEU A 357 -9.97 -5.57 23.87
N SER A 358 -9.57 -5.48 25.14
CA SER A 358 -9.62 -6.60 26.07
C SER A 358 -9.93 -6.15 27.48
N ALA A 359 -10.87 -6.84 28.16
CA ALA A 359 -11.23 -6.57 29.54
C ALA A 359 -11.98 -7.75 30.16
N GLY A 360 -11.70 -8.03 31.45
CA GLY A 360 -12.42 -9.01 32.24
C GLY A 360 -12.25 -10.46 31.76
N VAL A 361 -12.54 -11.39 32.67
CA VAL A 361 -12.44 -12.83 32.40
C VAL A 361 -13.68 -13.59 32.88
N ARG A 362 -14.58 -12.91 33.61
CA ARG A 362 -15.82 -13.49 34.18
C ARG A 362 -16.94 -12.45 34.17
N ASN A 363 -18.16 -12.88 33.84
CA ASN A 363 -19.33 -12.03 33.69
C ASN A 363 -19.81 -11.37 35.02
N ASN A 364 -19.44 -11.89 36.17
CA ASN A 364 -19.83 -11.41 37.50
C ASN A 364 -18.70 -10.68 38.26
N VAL A 365 -17.58 -10.36 37.59
CA VAL A 365 -16.42 -9.71 38.20
C VAL A 365 -16.11 -8.42 37.44
N ILE A 366 -16.04 -7.30 38.17
CA ILE A 366 -15.50 -6.03 37.62
C ILE A 366 -13.99 -6.16 37.58
N PRO A 367 -13.34 -6.04 36.43
CA PRO A 367 -11.89 -6.17 36.33
C PRO A 367 -11.16 -4.93 36.85
N ALA A 368 -9.96 -5.13 37.40
CA ALA A 368 -9.10 -4.03 37.83
C ALA A 368 -8.40 -3.33 36.68
N GLU A 369 -8.36 -3.95 35.50
CA GLU A 369 -7.66 -3.44 34.32
C GLU A 369 -8.43 -3.77 33.04
N ALA A 370 -8.39 -2.83 32.09
CA ALA A 370 -8.88 -2.99 30.73
C ALA A 370 -7.87 -2.35 29.76
N ARG A 371 -7.73 -2.91 28.56
CA ARG A 371 -6.71 -2.50 27.57
C ARG A 371 -7.29 -2.31 26.17
N ALA A 372 -6.75 -1.33 25.45
CA ALA A 372 -6.97 -1.14 24.01
C ALA A 372 -5.65 -0.96 23.30
N ASN A 373 -5.48 -1.55 22.10
CA ASN A 373 -4.39 -1.21 21.21
C ASN A 373 -4.79 -0.05 20.31
N LEU A 374 -3.92 0.95 20.20
CA LEU A 374 -3.99 1.98 19.17
C LEU A 374 -2.91 1.69 18.13
N ASN A 375 -3.30 1.48 16.87
CA ASN A 375 -2.38 1.56 15.75
C ASN A 375 -2.19 3.04 15.40
N ILE A 376 -0.98 3.52 15.60
CA ILE A 376 -0.60 4.91 15.34
C ILE A 376 0.22 4.98 14.06
N ARG A 377 -0.07 6.01 13.25
CA ARG A 377 0.71 6.35 12.06
C ARG A 377 1.07 7.82 12.12
N LEU A 378 2.34 8.12 12.38
CA LEU A 378 2.87 9.49 12.43
C LEU A 378 3.34 9.96 11.06
N LEU A 379 3.18 11.23 10.77
CA LEU A 379 3.83 11.88 9.64
C LEU A 379 5.36 11.92 9.85
N PRO A 380 6.15 11.84 8.77
CA PRO A 380 7.58 12.05 8.86
C PRO A 380 7.93 13.41 9.47
N GLY A 381 8.68 13.40 10.57
CA GLY A 381 9.06 14.59 11.33
C GLY A 381 8.22 14.85 12.57
N ASP A 382 7.05 14.24 12.70
CA ASP A 382 6.24 14.33 13.92
C ASP A 382 6.73 13.33 14.98
N THR A 383 6.43 13.60 16.25
CA THR A 383 6.87 12.78 17.36
C THR A 383 5.72 12.20 18.16
N ILE A 384 5.90 10.97 18.63
CA ILE A 384 4.88 10.28 19.41
C ILE A 384 4.50 11.04 20.69
N ASP A 385 5.46 11.71 21.31
CA ASP A 385 5.23 12.46 22.56
C ASP A 385 4.23 13.58 22.39
N VAL A 386 4.23 14.28 21.25
CA VAL A 386 3.27 15.34 20.91
C VAL A 386 1.86 14.77 20.79
N LEU A 387 1.73 13.67 20.05
CA LEU A 387 0.44 13.01 19.88
C LEU A 387 -0.09 12.45 21.21
N LEU A 388 0.75 11.77 22.00
CA LEU A 388 0.33 11.24 23.32
C LEU A 388 -0.05 12.33 24.31
N ALA A 389 0.63 13.47 24.30
CA ALA A 389 0.24 14.63 25.12
C ALA A 389 -1.15 15.15 24.71
N ALA A 390 -1.42 15.24 23.41
CA ALA A 390 -2.74 15.65 22.91
C ALA A 390 -3.84 14.65 23.31
N LEU A 391 -3.60 13.35 23.14
CA LEU A 391 -4.54 12.29 23.53
C LEU A 391 -4.77 12.24 25.04
N THR A 392 -3.72 12.43 25.85
CA THR A 392 -3.83 12.50 27.32
C THR A 392 -4.72 13.67 27.74
N LYS A 393 -4.53 14.85 27.15
CA LYS A 393 -5.36 16.03 27.40
C LYS A 393 -6.80 15.81 26.96
N LEU A 394 -7.03 15.16 25.82
CA LEU A 394 -8.36 14.85 25.28
C LEU A 394 -9.13 13.88 26.18
N VAL A 395 -8.48 12.81 26.59
CA VAL A 395 -9.07 11.77 27.44
C VAL A 395 -9.38 12.35 28.82
N ASN A 396 -8.45 13.11 29.40
CA ASN A 396 -8.58 13.78 30.72
C ASN A 396 -9.10 12.84 31.81
N ASP A 397 -8.50 11.65 31.93
CA ASP A 397 -8.85 10.65 32.94
C ASP A 397 -7.54 10.11 33.57
N PRO A 398 -7.32 10.32 34.90
CA PRO A 398 -6.10 9.89 35.58
C PRO A 398 -5.94 8.36 35.67
N GLN A 399 -7.02 7.60 35.42
CA GLN A 399 -6.99 6.13 35.40
C GLN A 399 -6.48 5.57 34.07
N ILE A 400 -6.29 6.43 33.04
CA ILE A 400 -5.79 6.03 31.71
C ILE A 400 -4.29 6.32 31.61
N LYS A 401 -3.55 5.32 31.10
CA LYS A 401 -2.13 5.44 30.72
C LYS A 401 -1.92 4.98 29.30
N PHE A 402 -1.01 5.65 28.60
CA PHE A 402 -0.54 5.27 27.27
C PHE A 402 0.85 4.62 27.42
N GLU A 403 1.01 3.41 26.90
CA GLU A 403 2.25 2.63 26.96
C GLU A 403 2.72 2.32 25.53
N LEU A 404 3.80 2.97 25.09
CA LEU A 404 4.40 2.69 23.79
C LEU A 404 4.92 1.26 23.76
N GLN A 405 4.63 0.52 22.68
CA GLN A 405 5.10 -0.84 22.53
C GLN A 405 6.52 -0.87 21.93
N PRO A 406 7.30 -1.94 22.19
CA PRO A 406 8.72 -2.01 21.78
C PRO A 406 8.97 -2.02 20.26
N ASP A 407 7.95 -2.36 19.48
CA ASP A 407 7.98 -2.48 18.02
C ASP A 407 7.80 -1.14 17.28
N ALA A 408 7.93 -0.02 17.98
CA ALA A 408 7.79 1.30 17.38
C ALA A 408 8.76 1.50 16.21
N GLY A 409 8.21 1.87 15.05
CA GLY A 409 8.99 2.24 13.88
C GLY A 409 9.83 3.51 14.12
N LEU A 410 10.85 3.69 13.29
CA LEU A 410 11.69 4.90 13.29
C LEU A 410 11.30 5.80 12.12
N ALA A 411 11.31 7.10 12.36
CA ALA A 411 11.09 8.08 11.31
C ALA A 411 12.26 8.06 10.31
N ALA A 412 11.96 7.71 9.06
CA ALA A 412 12.92 7.73 7.98
C ALA A 412 12.80 9.04 7.17
N PRO A 413 13.90 9.62 6.68
CA PRO A 413 13.86 10.78 5.81
C PRO A 413 13.16 10.42 4.49
N PRO A 414 12.50 11.38 3.81
CA PRO A 414 11.98 11.15 2.46
C PRO A 414 13.12 10.98 1.47
N SER A 415 12.92 10.20 0.41
CA SER A 415 13.80 10.16 -0.75
C SER A 415 13.69 11.44 -1.57
N SER A 416 14.81 11.85 -2.20
CA SER A 416 14.89 13.10 -2.97
C SER A 416 14.07 13.03 -4.26
N LEU A 417 13.21 14.01 -4.50
CA LEU A 417 12.48 14.15 -5.78
C LEU A 417 13.38 14.66 -6.93
N GLU A 418 14.60 15.10 -6.61
CA GLU A 418 15.59 15.61 -7.56
C GLU A 418 16.66 14.55 -7.93
N SER A 419 16.47 13.30 -7.52
CA SER A 419 17.41 12.22 -7.84
C SER A 419 17.29 11.78 -9.30
N ASP A 420 18.40 11.33 -9.87
CA ASP A 420 18.43 10.75 -11.23
C ASP A 420 17.48 9.56 -11.37
N PHE A 421 17.28 8.80 -10.29
CA PHE A 421 16.39 7.65 -10.33
C PHE A 421 14.92 8.05 -10.34
N TYR A 422 14.52 9.02 -9.51
CA TYR A 422 13.16 9.56 -9.57
C TYR A 422 12.86 10.18 -10.94
N ALA A 423 13.80 10.91 -11.51
CA ALA A 423 13.69 11.47 -12.86
C ALA A 423 13.55 10.35 -13.92
N THR A 424 14.30 9.25 -13.79
CA THR A 424 14.21 8.10 -14.70
C THR A 424 12.85 7.39 -14.59
N ILE A 425 12.38 7.14 -13.35
CA ILE A 425 11.04 6.56 -13.12
C ILE A 425 9.99 7.44 -13.78
N SER A 426 10.02 8.75 -13.53
CA SER A 426 9.05 9.73 -14.07
C SER A 426 9.06 9.75 -15.58
N LYS A 427 10.24 9.82 -16.22
CA LYS A 427 10.41 9.82 -17.67
C LYS A 427 9.80 8.56 -18.31
N VAL A 428 10.17 7.39 -17.81
CA VAL A 428 9.73 6.12 -18.39
C VAL A 428 8.24 5.90 -18.14
N ALA A 429 7.75 6.14 -16.92
CA ALA A 429 6.34 5.97 -16.59
C ALA A 429 5.44 6.88 -17.44
N THR A 430 5.77 8.17 -17.56
CA THR A 430 5.04 9.11 -18.42
C THR A 430 4.99 8.61 -19.86
N ALA A 431 6.11 8.18 -20.42
CA ALA A 431 6.17 7.69 -21.80
C ALA A 431 5.37 6.40 -22.00
N GLN A 432 5.36 5.51 -21.01
CA GLN A 432 4.73 4.20 -21.10
C GLN A 432 3.23 4.20 -20.78
N PHE A 433 2.75 5.18 -20.03
CA PHE A 433 1.36 5.28 -19.61
C PHE A 433 0.59 6.45 -20.28
N GLY A 434 0.89 6.73 -21.55
CA GLY A 434 0.10 7.67 -22.37
C GLY A 434 0.19 9.12 -21.90
N ASN A 435 1.37 9.55 -21.48
CA ASN A 435 1.66 10.87 -20.89
C ASN A 435 0.94 11.14 -19.56
N ALA A 436 0.58 10.09 -18.80
CA ALA A 436 0.06 10.26 -17.46
C ALA A 436 1.09 10.99 -16.57
N PRO A 437 0.66 11.97 -15.76
CA PRO A 437 1.56 12.67 -14.85
C PRO A 437 2.09 11.72 -13.75
N VAL A 438 3.30 11.99 -13.29
CA VAL A 438 3.92 11.26 -12.18
C VAL A 438 3.92 12.15 -10.95
N LEU A 439 3.26 11.70 -9.90
CA LEU A 439 3.10 12.42 -8.64
C LEU A 439 4.03 11.81 -7.57
N PRO A 440 4.70 12.60 -6.74
CA PRO A 440 5.37 12.07 -5.56
C PRO A 440 4.32 11.66 -4.54
N PHE A 441 4.53 10.53 -3.87
CA PHE A 441 3.55 9.96 -2.96
C PHE A 441 4.14 9.69 -1.57
N GLN A 442 3.34 9.93 -0.54
CA GLN A 442 3.62 9.53 0.83
C GLN A 442 2.64 8.43 1.22
N SER A 443 3.14 7.20 1.40
CA SER A 443 2.31 6.09 1.87
C SER A 443 1.78 6.34 3.28
N THR A 444 0.56 5.94 3.52
CA THR A 444 -0.05 5.87 4.86
C THR A 444 0.33 4.58 5.59
N GLY A 445 0.85 3.58 4.85
CA GLY A 445 1.45 2.34 5.35
C GLY A 445 2.93 2.52 5.71
N ALA A 446 3.61 1.39 5.91
CA ALA A 446 5.05 1.30 6.10
C ALA A 446 5.54 0.11 5.27
N THR A 447 6.77 0.18 4.75
CA THR A 447 7.39 -0.84 3.91
C THR A 447 8.86 -1.02 4.29
N ASP A 448 9.54 -1.98 3.69
CA ASP A 448 11.00 -2.15 3.81
C ASP A 448 11.78 -0.89 3.42
N SER A 449 11.17 0.00 2.63
CA SER A 449 11.81 1.25 2.18
C SER A 449 12.22 2.18 3.32
N SER A 450 11.49 2.20 4.45
CA SER A 450 11.85 3.05 5.60
C SER A 450 13.23 2.67 6.16
N GLN A 451 13.49 1.37 6.30
CA GLN A 451 14.75 0.87 6.81
C GLN A 451 15.91 1.16 5.86
N LEU A 452 15.67 1.05 4.55
CA LEU A 452 16.65 1.42 3.54
C LEU A 452 16.97 2.92 3.57
N ARG A 453 15.95 3.78 3.70
CA ARG A 453 16.13 5.23 3.83
C ARG A 453 16.92 5.63 5.08
N LEU A 454 16.74 4.94 6.21
CA LEU A 454 17.57 5.12 7.42
C LEU A 454 19.05 4.80 7.17
N HIS A 455 19.37 4.00 6.14
CA HIS A 455 20.73 3.69 5.69
C HIS A 455 21.17 4.53 4.48
N ASN A 456 20.56 5.71 4.29
CA ASN A 456 20.87 6.67 3.22
C ASN A 456 20.61 6.14 1.79
N VAL A 457 19.78 5.13 1.61
CA VAL A 457 19.34 4.67 0.30
C VAL A 457 18.20 5.56 -0.19
N GLN A 458 18.26 6.03 -1.43
CA GLN A 458 17.14 6.70 -2.09
C GLN A 458 16.12 5.63 -2.54
N ALA A 459 15.24 5.23 -1.63
CA ALA A 459 14.25 4.17 -1.86
C ALA A 459 12.92 4.76 -2.34
N TYR A 460 12.46 4.28 -3.49
CA TYR A 460 11.16 4.65 -4.09
C TYR A 460 10.28 3.43 -4.19
N GLY A 461 8.96 3.64 -4.02
CA GLY A 461 7.97 2.60 -4.20
C GLY A 461 7.17 2.83 -5.47
N LEU A 462 6.98 1.76 -6.25
CA LEU A 462 6.11 1.76 -7.43
C LEU A 462 5.59 0.36 -7.69
N VAL A 463 4.33 0.11 -7.40
CA VAL A 463 3.58 -1.04 -7.93
C VAL A 463 3.26 -0.70 -9.39
N PRO A 464 3.94 -1.34 -10.39
CA PRO A 464 3.92 -0.87 -11.77
C PRO A 464 2.68 -1.29 -12.56
N PHE A 465 1.69 -1.87 -11.89
CA PHE A 465 0.50 -2.43 -12.50
C PHE A 465 -0.61 -1.39 -12.59
N PRO A 466 -1.18 -1.08 -13.79
CA PRO A 466 -2.38 -0.26 -13.88
C PRO A 466 -3.56 -0.93 -13.17
N LEU A 467 -3.98 -0.41 -12.03
CA LEU A 467 -5.06 -0.95 -11.21
C LEU A 467 -6.18 0.06 -11.02
N THR A 468 -7.38 -0.45 -10.87
CA THR A 468 -8.54 0.34 -10.43
C THR A 468 -8.56 0.44 -8.91
N GLU A 469 -9.32 1.40 -8.37
CA GLU A 469 -9.57 1.50 -6.93
C GLU A 469 -10.11 0.19 -6.35
N GLU A 470 -11.02 -0.49 -7.07
CA GLU A 470 -11.57 -1.78 -6.64
C GLU A 470 -10.47 -2.86 -6.50
N ASP A 471 -9.50 -2.90 -7.43
CA ASP A 471 -8.43 -3.89 -7.38
C ASP A 471 -7.44 -3.56 -6.23
N TYR A 472 -7.11 -2.28 -6.00
CA TYR A 472 -6.30 -1.85 -4.86
C TYR A 472 -6.93 -2.21 -3.52
N GLN A 473 -8.24 -2.02 -3.36
CA GLN A 473 -8.95 -2.35 -2.11
C GLN A 473 -8.96 -3.84 -1.78
N ARG A 474 -8.53 -4.71 -2.71
CA ARG A 474 -8.40 -6.15 -2.48
C ARG A 474 -7.05 -6.57 -1.89
N MET A 475 -6.05 -5.67 -1.88
CA MET A 475 -4.81 -5.91 -1.13
C MET A 475 -5.16 -6.14 0.34
N HIS A 476 -4.59 -7.19 0.96
CA HIS A 476 -4.97 -7.68 2.29
C HIS A 476 -6.45 -8.11 2.47
N GLY A 477 -7.28 -7.91 1.45
CA GLY A 477 -8.69 -8.30 1.44
C GLY A 477 -8.95 -9.70 0.90
N ASP A 478 -10.22 -10.00 0.63
CA ASP A 478 -10.66 -11.24 0.01
C ASP A 478 -10.60 -11.12 -1.51
N ASP A 479 -10.41 -12.26 -2.19
CA ASP A 479 -10.33 -12.33 -3.66
C ASP A 479 -9.31 -11.33 -4.25
N GLU A 480 -8.14 -11.21 -3.62
CA GLU A 480 -7.03 -10.45 -4.19
C GLU A 480 -6.72 -10.95 -5.58
N ARG A 481 -6.60 -10.04 -6.54
CA ARG A 481 -6.45 -10.36 -7.95
C ARG A 481 -5.66 -9.30 -8.70
N LEU A 482 -4.93 -9.74 -9.70
CA LEU A 482 -4.16 -8.87 -10.59
C LEU A 482 -4.64 -9.05 -12.03
N PRO A 483 -5.06 -7.98 -12.74
CA PRO A 483 -5.38 -8.07 -14.16
C PRO A 483 -4.15 -8.56 -14.93
N VAL A 484 -4.27 -9.63 -15.71
CA VAL A 484 -3.16 -10.22 -16.47
C VAL A 484 -2.54 -9.19 -17.42
N ALA A 485 -3.35 -8.36 -18.07
CA ALA A 485 -2.87 -7.30 -18.95
C ALA A 485 -2.07 -6.23 -18.19
N SER A 486 -2.49 -5.89 -16.96
CA SER A 486 -1.77 -4.93 -16.09
C SER A 486 -0.44 -5.51 -15.62
N PHE A 487 -0.39 -6.80 -15.28
CA PHE A 487 0.87 -7.48 -14.94
C PHE A 487 1.86 -7.43 -16.11
N VAL A 488 1.43 -7.82 -17.33
CA VAL A 488 2.27 -7.78 -18.53
C VAL A 488 2.79 -6.36 -18.80
N LYS A 489 1.92 -5.34 -18.66
CA LYS A 489 2.31 -3.95 -18.83
C LYS A 489 3.29 -3.50 -17.75
N GLY A 490 3.06 -3.88 -16.50
CA GLY A 490 3.94 -3.56 -15.39
C GLY A 490 5.34 -4.16 -15.53
N VAL A 491 5.45 -5.43 -15.98
CA VAL A 491 6.74 -6.06 -16.28
C VAL A 491 7.50 -5.27 -17.34
N ASP A 492 6.84 -4.86 -18.44
CA ASP A 492 7.48 -4.04 -19.49
C ASP A 492 7.99 -2.70 -18.95
N VAL A 493 7.15 -2.00 -18.20
CA VAL A 493 7.48 -0.67 -17.66
C VAL A 493 8.65 -0.77 -16.67
N LEU A 494 8.58 -1.73 -15.75
CA LEU A 494 9.61 -1.93 -14.74
C LEU A 494 10.96 -2.29 -15.38
N ALA A 495 10.95 -3.22 -16.33
CA ALA A 495 12.15 -3.60 -17.05
C ALA A 495 12.79 -2.40 -17.80
N ARG A 496 11.97 -1.51 -18.37
CA ARG A 496 12.46 -0.28 -19.02
C ARG A 496 13.01 0.73 -18.01
N ILE A 497 12.37 0.92 -16.85
CA ILE A 497 12.90 1.79 -15.79
C ILE A 497 14.29 1.29 -15.38
N VAL A 498 14.41 0.01 -15.08
CA VAL A 498 15.67 -0.60 -14.63
C VAL A 498 16.75 -0.50 -15.72
N ALA A 499 16.41 -0.81 -16.97
CA ALA A 499 17.35 -0.73 -18.08
C ALA A 499 17.81 0.71 -18.38
N GLU A 500 16.90 1.68 -18.38
CA GLU A 500 17.22 3.09 -18.60
C GLU A 500 18.16 3.62 -17.51
N PHE A 501 17.92 3.25 -16.24
CA PHE A 501 18.75 3.70 -15.13
C PHE A 501 20.08 2.97 -15.03
N ALA A 502 20.14 1.68 -15.35
CA ALA A 502 21.33 0.87 -15.17
C ALA A 502 22.23 0.76 -16.41
N ALA A 503 21.69 0.94 -17.62
CA ALA A 503 22.41 0.83 -18.89
C ALA A 503 22.28 2.07 -19.78
N GLY A 504 21.50 3.07 -19.38
CA GLY A 504 21.41 4.37 -20.05
C GLY A 504 22.75 5.11 -20.06
N LYS A 505 22.88 6.08 -21.03
CA LYS A 505 24.10 6.86 -21.21
C LYS A 505 24.39 7.79 -20.06
#